data_274992453eec7e04e9d233ba65ced1b8
#
_entry.id   274992453eec7e04e9d233ba65ced1b8
#
_cell.length_a   1.000
_cell.length_b   1.000
_cell.length_c   1.000
_cell.angle_alpha   90.00
_cell.angle_beta   90.00
_cell.angle_gamma   90.00
#
_symmetry.space_group_name_H-M   'P 1'
#
loop_
_entity.id
_entity.type
_entity.pdbx_description
1 polymer ?
#
loop_
_entity_poly.entity_id
_entity_poly.type
_entity_poly.pdbx_seq_one_letter_code
_entity_poly.pdbx_strand_id
1 'polypeptide(L)'
;MATHDLIGFGLLAVAFYVSYRYIYNVYFHPASRFPGPRLAAVSNLWYAYHWATGQYPWAVMEALKKYGDVVRVAPNELVFITPQAFSDIYNSHTTGREHCVKTNFMDLGLGDDGISWERNPAKLHADAKRLAPAFSAKSLRAKEPTMHMYTDAFVRSMKDLGGREEGIELKTWTDWLAMDASADLAYSRKMHQLRDMASTIFLEELWLVNFFVAANQIFKKLPLLSPLKWLFVPPSIISSYYKVRQMNQKALQSRIERRGSNEYLDHFE
;
A
#
# COMPACT_ATOMS: atom_id res chain seq x y z
N MET A 1 -2.37 17.51 47.61
CA MET A 1 -1.14 18.23 47.16
C MET A 1 -0.29 17.35 46.28
N ALA A 2 0.17 16.20 46.70
CA ALA A 2 1.11 15.35 45.89
C ALA A 2 0.63 14.96 44.48
N THR A 3 -0.66 14.77 44.23
CA THR A 3 -1.20 14.41 42.91
C THR A 3 -1.18 15.58 41.92
N HIS A 4 -1.44 16.80 42.35
CA HIS A 4 -1.37 17.99 41.51
C HIS A 4 0.08 18.33 41.14
N ASP A 5 1.02 18.13 42.04
CA ASP A 5 2.44 18.34 41.80
C ASP A 5 2.98 17.32 40.81
N LEU A 6 2.58 16.05 40.91
CA LEU A 6 2.95 14.98 39.95
C LEU A 6 2.42 15.26 38.53
N ILE A 7 1.17 15.72 38.42
CA ILE A 7 0.59 16.12 37.15
C ILE A 7 1.34 17.32 36.55
N GLY A 8 1.67 18.31 37.39
CA GLY A 8 2.46 19.48 36.99
C GLY A 8 3.84 19.11 36.44
N PHE A 9 4.57 18.26 37.17
CA PHE A 9 5.86 17.73 36.70
C PHE A 9 5.73 16.94 35.40
N GLY A 10 4.69 16.12 35.26
CA GLY A 10 4.41 15.38 34.01
C GLY A 10 4.19 16.30 32.81
N LEU A 11 3.38 17.34 32.98
CA LEU A 11 3.11 18.34 31.95
C LEU A 11 4.37 19.11 31.53
N LEU A 12 5.19 19.51 32.50
CA LEU A 12 6.47 20.18 32.26
C LEU A 12 7.45 19.28 31.50
N ALA A 13 7.56 18.01 31.88
CA ALA A 13 8.40 17.04 31.18
C ALA A 13 7.96 16.82 29.71
N VAL A 14 6.64 16.73 29.48
CA VAL A 14 6.09 16.64 28.13
C VAL A 14 6.37 17.92 27.33
N ALA A 15 6.15 19.09 27.91
CA ALA A 15 6.44 20.37 27.25
C ALA A 15 7.93 20.51 26.89
N PHE A 16 8.81 20.14 27.81
CA PHE A 16 10.26 20.11 27.58
C PHE A 16 10.64 19.15 26.45
N TYR A 17 10.11 17.92 26.49
CA TYR A 17 10.37 16.92 25.44
C TYR A 17 9.89 17.41 24.06
N VAL A 18 8.69 17.97 23.97
CA VAL A 18 8.14 18.52 22.72
C VAL A 18 9.00 19.67 22.20
N SER A 19 9.40 20.59 23.07
CA SER A 19 10.27 21.72 22.73
C SER A 19 11.65 21.24 22.25
N TYR A 20 12.24 20.30 22.96
CA TYR A 20 13.52 19.68 22.58
C TYR A 20 13.40 19.02 21.18
N ARG A 21 12.38 18.22 20.97
CA ARG A 21 12.13 17.56 19.67
C ARG A 21 11.91 18.56 18.54
N TYR A 22 11.20 19.65 18.82
CA TYR A 22 10.98 20.74 17.89
C TYR A 22 12.31 21.37 17.46
N ILE A 23 13.11 21.83 18.44
CA ILE A 23 14.40 22.48 18.19
C ILE A 23 15.34 21.52 17.45
N TYR A 24 15.47 20.27 17.91
CA TYR A 24 16.30 19.28 17.24
C TYR A 24 15.86 19.05 15.79
N ASN A 25 14.59 18.80 15.54
CA ASN A 25 14.09 18.51 14.20
C ASN A 25 14.24 19.67 13.21
N VAL A 26 14.14 20.90 13.70
CA VAL A 26 14.23 22.10 12.85
C VAL A 26 15.69 22.47 12.55
N TYR A 27 16.57 22.37 13.55
CA TYR A 27 17.94 22.94 13.43
C TYR A 27 19.06 21.90 13.35
N PHE A 28 18.93 20.77 14.03
CA PHE A 28 20.01 19.80 14.22
C PHE A 28 19.81 18.48 13.49
N HIS A 29 18.61 18.20 13.02
CA HIS A 29 18.34 16.95 12.31
C HIS A 29 19.04 16.91 10.94
N PRO A 30 19.59 15.78 10.48
CA PRO A 30 20.24 15.67 9.15
C PRO A 30 19.36 16.13 7.99
N ALA A 31 18.04 15.96 8.10
CA ALA A 31 17.08 16.45 7.12
C ALA A 31 16.67 17.91 7.29
N SER A 32 17.22 18.67 8.25
CA SER A 32 16.85 20.10 8.49
C SER A 32 17.17 21.00 7.30
N ARG A 33 18.19 20.64 6.51
CA ARG A 33 18.61 21.37 5.30
C ARG A 33 17.65 21.27 4.13
N PHE A 34 16.71 20.32 4.16
CA PHE A 34 15.74 20.13 3.09
C PHE A 34 14.47 20.91 3.35
N PRO A 35 13.94 21.65 2.35
CA PRO A 35 12.73 22.44 2.49
C PRO A 35 11.49 21.52 2.61
N GLY A 36 10.42 22.08 3.18
CA GLY A 36 9.15 21.37 3.30
C GLY A 36 8.15 22.11 4.20
N PRO A 37 6.93 21.56 4.36
CA PRO A 37 5.96 22.09 5.30
C PRO A 37 6.52 22.09 6.73
N ARG A 38 6.41 23.22 7.45
CA ARG A 38 6.96 23.35 8.80
C ARG A 38 6.43 22.29 9.75
N LEU A 39 5.13 21.96 9.66
CA LEU A 39 4.54 20.91 10.49
C LEU A 39 5.13 19.53 10.19
N ALA A 40 5.44 19.23 8.92
CA ALA A 40 6.11 18.00 8.52
C ALA A 40 7.54 17.91 9.07
N ALA A 41 8.25 19.02 9.13
CA ALA A 41 9.60 19.05 9.69
C ALA A 41 9.64 18.66 11.18
N VAL A 42 8.62 19.05 11.97
CA VAL A 42 8.61 18.86 13.43
C VAL A 42 7.89 17.61 13.90
N SER A 43 6.89 17.12 13.14
CA SER A 43 6.06 15.99 13.58
C SER A 43 5.47 15.21 12.42
N ASN A 44 5.00 14.00 12.70
CA ASN A 44 4.24 13.18 11.75
C ASN A 44 2.77 13.62 11.60
N LEU A 45 2.33 14.72 12.25
CA LEU A 45 0.93 15.16 12.20
C LEU A 45 0.52 15.61 10.79
N TRP A 46 1.43 16.25 10.05
CA TRP A 46 1.18 16.63 8.66
C TRP A 46 0.88 15.40 7.79
N TYR A 47 1.71 14.37 7.93
CA TYR A 47 1.52 13.09 7.28
C TYR A 47 0.17 12.46 7.67
N ALA A 48 -0.07 12.32 8.98
CA ALA A 48 -1.26 11.68 9.52
C ALA A 48 -2.56 12.36 9.07
N TYR A 49 -2.58 13.70 9.07
CA TYR A 49 -3.73 14.48 8.62
C TYR A 49 -4.06 14.23 7.14
N HIS A 50 -3.06 14.37 6.26
CA HIS A 50 -3.29 14.19 4.84
C HIS A 50 -3.58 12.72 4.47
N TRP A 51 -3.01 11.78 5.20
CA TRP A 51 -3.29 10.36 5.02
C TRP A 51 -4.71 10.01 5.47
N ALA A 52 -5.14 10.48 6.64
CA ALA A 52 -6.49 10.26 7.17
C ALA A 52 -7.59 10.88 6.30
N THR A 53 -7.29 12.02 5.66
CA THR A 53 -8.22 12.67 4.71
C THR A 53 -8.15 12.11 3.30
N GLY A 54 -7.28 11.13 3.03
CA GLY A 54 -7.07 10.56 1.70
C GLY A 54 -6.38 11.51 0.71
N GLN A 55 -5.83 12.64 1.17
CA GLN A 55 -5.27 13.70 0.32
C GLN A 55 -3.74 13.71 0.26
N TYR A 56 -3.09 12.71 0.85
CA TYR A 56 -1.63 12.69 0.95
C TYR A 56 -0.90 12.81 -0.41
N PRO A 57 -1.28 12.11 -1.50
CA PRO A 57 -0.60 12.24 -2.79
C PRO A 57 -0.64 13.67 -3.34
N TRP A 58 -1.80 14.32 -3.25
CA TRP A 58 -1.96 15.70 -3.71
C TRP A 58 -1.19 16.69 -2.83
N ALA A 59 -1.20 16.52 -1.51
CA ALA A 59 -0.44 17.34 -0.59
C ALA A 59 1.08 17.24 -0.84
N VAL A 60 1.58 16.05 -1.15
CA VAL A 60 2.98 15.83 -1.57
C VAL A 60 3.27 16.54 -2.89
N MET A 61 2.38 16.42 -3.88
CA MET A 61 2.52 17.10 -5.17
C MET A 61 2.58 18.62 -5.01
N GLU A 62 1.70 19.20 -4.21
CA GLU A 62 1.72 20.65 -3.91
C GLU A 62 2.99 21.06 -3.16
N ALA A 63 3.47 20.22 -2.24
CA ALA A 63 4.72 20.47 -1.55
C ALA A 63 5.92 20.46 -2.54
N LEU A 64 5.98 19.52 -3.46
CA LEU A 64 7.01 19.45 -4.50
C LEU A 64 6.95 20.67 -5.42
N LYS A 65 5.77 21.09 -5.88
CA LYS A 65 5.61 22.32 -6.68
C LYS A 65 6.10 23.55 -5.95
N LYS A 66 5.88 23.62 -4.64
CA LYS A 66 6.22 24.80 -3.82
C LYS A 66 7.68 24.85 -3.39
N TYR A 67 8.27 23.72 -3.04
CA TYR A 67 9.57 23.64 -2.38
C TYR A 67 10.69 23.07 -3.27
N GLY A 68 10.34 22.50 -4.44
CA GLY A 68 11.29 21.95 -5.42
C GLY A 68 11.39 20.44 -5.38
N ASP A 69 12.43 19.88 -6.02
CA ASP A 69 12.56 18.46 -6.36
C ASP A 69 12.76 17.52 -5.18
N VAL A 70 13.15 18.05 -4.02
CA VAL A 70 13.36 17.30 -2.80
C VAL A 70 12.65 17.98 -1.65
N VAL A 71 11.68 17.30 -1.06
CA VAL A 71 10.83 17.88 -0.02
C VAL A 71 10.80 16.99 1.22
N ARG A 72 10.92 17.62 2.40
CA ARG A 72 10.76 16.95 3.68
C ARG A 72 9.28 16.87 4.06
N VAL A 73 8.72 15.65 4.05
CA VAL A 73 7.29 15.37 4.29
C VAL A 73 7.00 14.78 5.68
N ALA A 74 8.04 14.40 6.42
CA ALA A 74 7.99 13.99 7.82
C ALA A 74 9.35 14.26 8.47
N PRO A 75 9.50 14.19 9.80
CA PRO A 75 10.79 14.45 10.47
C PRO A 75 11.97 13.67 9.89
N ASN A 76 11.73 12.40 9.49
CA ASN A 76 12.75 11.49 8.96
C ASN A 76 12.50 11.08 7.51
N GLU A 77 11.67 11.81 6.75
CA GLU A 77 11.29 11.40 5.40
C GLU A 77 11.44 12.52 4.38
N LEU A 78 12.05 12.16 3.28
CA LEU A 78 12.20 12.99 2.10
C LEU A 78 11.48 12.34 0.92
N VAL A 79 10.85 13.16 0.10
CA VAL A 79 10.30 12.76 -1.19
C VAL A 79 11.10 13.43 -2.28
N PHE A 80 11.40 12.66 -3.31
CA PHE A 80 12.16 13.09 -4.49
C PHE A 80 11.30 12.92 -5.74
N ILE A 81 11.42 13.84 -6.69
CA ILE A 81 10.70 13.77 -7.98
C ILE A 81 11.64 13.56 -9.17
N THR A 82 12.95 13.60 -8.97
CA THR A 82 13.91 13.51 -10.06
C THR A 82 14.08 12.07 -10.57
N PRO A 83 14.24 11.85 -11.90
CA PRO A 83 14.55 10.53 -12.46
C PRO A 83 15.84 9.92 -11.89
N GLN A 84 16.82 10.77 -11.57
CA GLN A 84 18.07 10.33 -10.94
C GLN A 84 17.83 9.70 -9.57
N ALA A 85 16.99 10.30 -8.73
CA ALA A 85 16.65 9.75 -7.41
C ALA A 85 15.96 8.39 -7.54
N PHE A 86 15.07 8.22 -8.54
CA PHE A 86 14.47 6.92 -8.82
C PHE A 86 15.53 5.86 -9.14
N SER A 87 16.47 6.19 -10.02
CA SER A 87 17.57 5.30 -10.37
C SER A 87 18.48 4.97 -9.18
N ASP A 88 18.83 5.98 -8.36
CA ASP A 88 19.70 5.80 -7.20
C ASP A 88 19.06 4.96 -6.08
N ILE A 89 17.75 5.08 -5.88
CA ILE A 89 17.03 4.36 -4.83
C ILE A 89 16.66 2.93 -5.25
N TYR A 90 16.18 2.75 -6.50
CA TYR A 90 15.61 1.47 -6.93
C TYR A 90 16.56 0.63 -7.80
N ASN A 91 17.55 1.24 -8.47
CA ASN A 91 18.50 0.55 -9.35
C ASN A 91 19.93 0.51 -8.76
N SER A 92 20.08 0.56 -7.45
CA SER A 92 21.38 0.58 -6.77
C SER A 92 22.27 -0.63 -7.08
N HIS A 93 21.71 -1.75 -7.52
CA HIS A 93 22.44 -2.93 -7.98
C HIS A 93 23.44 -2.65 -9.14
N THR A 94 23.10 -1.71 -10.02
CA THR A 94 23.92 -1.38 -11.20
C THR A 94 24.97 -0.32 -10.88
N THR A 95 24.84 0.41 -9.78
CA THR A 95 25.69 1.57 -9.43
C THR A 95 26.77 1.24 -8.40
N GLY A 96 26.80 0.00 -7.87
CA GLY A 96 27.75 -0.40 -6.81
C GLY A 96 27.53 0.30 -5.46
N ARG A 97 26.37 0.98 -5.30
CA ARG A 97 25.99 1.64 -4.04
C ARG A 97 25.28 0.68 -3.12
N GLU A 98 25.23 1.01 -1.83
CA GLU A 98 24.45 0.29 -0.84
C GLU A 98 22.94 0.35 -1.17
N HIS A 99 22.26 -0.78 -1.02
CA HIS A 99 20.83 -0.89 -1.34
C HIS A 99 19.96 -0.18 -0.32
N CYS A 100 19.02 0.62 -0.81
CA CYS A 100 17.96 1.14 0.02
C CYS A 100 17.04 0.00 0.46
N VAL A 101 16.88 -0.17 1.77
CA VAL A 101 16.02 -1.20 2.36
C VAL A 101 14.63 -0.64 2.60
N LYS A 102 13.59 -1.42 2.30
CA LYS A 102 12.20 -1.07 2.61
C LYS A 102 12.03 -0.80 4.11
N THR A 103 11.24 0.18 4.46
CA THR A 103 10.83 0.41 5.85
C THR A 103 9.81 -0.66 6.29
N ASN A 104 9.57 -0.75 7.60
CA ASN A 104 8.49 -1.60 8.13
C ASN A 104 7.09 -1.00 7.97
N PHE A 105 6.95 0.03 7.15
CA PHE A 105 5.71 0.79 7.02
C PHE A 105 4.53 -0.08 6.55
N MET A 106 4.78 -0.96 5.59
CA MET A 106 3.77 -1.86 5.04
C MET A 106 3.54 -3.12 5.88
N ASP A 107 4.46 -3.49 6.78
CA ASP A 107 4.31 -4.63 7.66
C ASP A 107 3.20 -4.37 8.70
N LEU A 108 2.15 -5.17 8.68
CA LEU A 108 1.02 -5.06 9.61
C LEU A 108 1.30 -5.70 10.98
N GLY A 109 2.44 -6.38 11.13
CA GLY A 109 2.78 -7.13 12.34
C GLY A 109 1.95 -8.39 12.52
N LEU A 110 1.35 -8.91 11.44
CA LEU A 110 0.45 -10.07 11.45
C LEU A 110 1.13 -11.32 10.89
N GLY A 111 2.45 -11.27 10.67
CA GLY A 111 3.24 -12.41 10.17
C GLY A 111 2.95 -12.74 8.70
N ASP A 112 2.62 -11.74 7.90
CA ASP A 112 2.45 -11.91 6.47
C ASP A 112 3.82 -11.97 5.79
N ASP A 113 4.13 -13.11 5.19
CA ASP A 113 5.29 -13.28 4.33
C ASP A 113 4.93 -12.90 2.89
N GLY A 114 5.80 -12.16 2.23
CA GLY A 114 5.62 -11.81 0.82
C GLY A 114 6.68 -10.84 0.32
N ILE A 115 6.93 -10.89 -0.98
CA ILE A 115 7.95 -10.06 -1.63
C ILE A 115 7.73 -8.55 -1.41
N SER A 116 6.47 -8.13 -1.24
CA SER A 116 6.13 -6.72 -1.00
C SER A 116 6.58 -6.23 0.37
N TRP A 117 6.65 -7.12 1.37
CA TRP A 117 6.99 -6.84 2.76
C TRP A 117 8.43 -7.19 3.11
N GLU A 118 9.07 -8.06 2.31
CA GLU A 118 10.41 -8.55 2.60
C GLU A 118 11.44 -7.41 2.66
N ARG A 119 12.17 -7.36 3.76
CA ARG A 119 13.17 -6.32 4.07
C ARG A 119 14.60 -6.82 3.98
N ASN A 120 14.79 -8.14 4.09
CA ASN A 120 16.11 -8.73 3.91
C ASN A 120 16.46 -8.76 2.41
N PRO A 121 17.52 -8.04 1.96
CA PRO A 121 17.86 -7.97 0.55
C PRO A 121 18.15 -9.33 -0.08
N ALA A 122 18.80 -10.24 0.64
CA ALA A 122 19.13 -11.58 0.13
C ALA A 122 17.87 -12.42 -0.10
N LYS A 123 16.92 -12.40 0.87
CA LYS A 123 15.66 -13.11 0.75
C LYS A 123 14.78 -12.48 -0.36
N LEU A 124 14.70 -11.14 -0.40
CA LEU A 124 14.01 -10.40 -1.45
C LEU A 124 14.51 -10.78 -2.84
N HIS A 125 15.84 -10.84 -3.02
CA HIS A 125 16.46 -11.23 -4.29
C HIS A 125 16.13 -12.68 -4.67
N ALA A 126 16.18 -13.61 -3.71
CA ALA A 126 15.83 -15.01 -3.92
C ALA A 126 14.36 -15.17 -4.33
N ASP A 127 13.45 -14.47 -3.67
CA ASP A 127 12.02 -14.52 -3.97
C ASP A 127 11.70 -13.85 -5.32
N ALA A 128 12.33 -12.72 -5.62
CA ALA A 128 12.21 -12.06 -6.93
C ALA A 128 12.69 -12.99 -8.08
N LYS A 129 13.82 -13.69 -7.88
CA LYS A 129 14.34 -14.65 -8.85
C LYS A 129 13.37 -15.81 -9.09
N ARG A 130 12.69 -16.28 -8.05
CA ARG A 130 11.66 -17.34 -8.17
C ARG A 130 10.43 -16.86 -8.96
N LEU A 131 10.02 -15.59 -8.76
CA LEU A 131 8.85 -15.03 -9.43
C LEU A 131 9.12 -14.53 -10.85
N ALA A 132 10.37 -14.19 -11.18
CA ALA A 132 10.73 -13.59 -12.47
C ALA A 132 10.26 -14.41 -13.71
N PRO A 133 10.30 -15.75 -13.74
CA PRO A 133 9.80 -16.52 -14.87
C PRO A 133 8.33 -16.27 -15.18
N ALA A 134 7.48 -16.13 -14.16
CA ALA A 134 6.04 -15.86 -14.30
C ALA A 134 5.73 -14.51 -14.97
N PHE A 135 6.67 -13.56 -14.91
CA PHE A 135 6.57 -12.23 -15.50
C PHE A 135 7.49 -12.05 -16.72
N SER A 136 8.07 -13.12 -17.25
CA SER A 136 8.87 -13.07 -18.46
C SER A 136 8.01 -12.70 -19.69
N ALA A 137 8.62 -12.10 -20.71
CA ALA A 137 7.92 -11.76 -21.95
C ALA A 137 7.22 -12.98 -22.60
N LYS A 138 7.81 -14.16 -22.48
CA LYS A 138 7.20 -15.41 -22.96
C LYS A 138 5.93 -15.74 -22.18
N SER A 139 5.99 -15.68 -20.83
CA SER A 139 4.85 -15.98 -19.97
C SER A 139 3.73 -14.94 -20.13
N LEU A 140 4.07 -13.65 -20.26
CA LEU A 140 3.08 -12.59 -20.50
C LEU A 140 2.35 -12.78 -21.82
N ARG A 141 3.06 -13.10 -22.92
CA ARG A 141 2.43 -13.40 -24.21
C ARG A 141 1.50 -14.62 -24.14
N ALA A 142 1.86 -15.64 -23.38
CA ALA A 142 1.00 -16.81 -23.20
C ALA A 142 -0.32 -16.48 -22.47
N LYS A 143 -0.32 -15.44 -21.63
CA LYS A 143 -1.48 -14.96 -20.86
C LYS A 143 -2.32 -13.91 -21.60
N GLU A 144 -1.81 -13.38 -22.70
CA GLU A 144 -2.46 -12.33 -23.50
C GLU A 144 -3.88 -12.71 -23.95
N PRO A 145 -4.17 -13.93 -24.42
CA PRO A 145 -5.53 -14.33 -24.79
C PRO A 145 -6.53 -14.23 -23.61
N THR A 146 -6.09 -14.61 -22.41
CA THR A 146 -6.92 -14.50 -21.20
C THR A 146 -7.20 -13.03 -20.87
N MET A 147 -6.21 -12.15 -20.99
CA MET A 147 -6.40 -10.71 -20.80
C MET A 147 -7.37 -10.13 -21.83
N HIS A 148 -7.24 -10.50 -23.11
CA HIS A 148 -8.16 -10.06 -24.16
C HIS A 148 -9.59 -10.52 -23.89
N MET A 149 -9.81 -11.74 -23.42
CA MET A 149 -11.13 -12.25 -23.07
C MET A 149 -11.86 -11.32 -22.05
N TYR A 150 -11.16 -10.92 -20.99
CA TYR A 150 -11.73 -10.02 -19.97
C TYR A 150 -11.88 -8.59 -20.50
N THR A 151 -10.90 -8.08 -21.22
CA THR A 151 -10.96 -6.73 -21.81
C THR A 151 -12.09 -6.62 -22.83
N ASP A 152 -12.26 -7.62 -23.69
CA ASP A 152 -13.34 -7.65 -24.68
C ASP A 152 -14.72 -7.75 -24.02
N ALA A 153 -14.84 -8.53 -22.93
CA ALA A 153 -16.06 -8.60 -22.16
C ALA A 153 -16.40 -7.23 -21.54
N PHE A 154 -15.42 -6.55 -20.94
CA PHE A 154 -15.58 -5.20 -20.42
C PHE A 154 -15.98 -4.21 -21.50
N VAL A 155 -15.30 -4.18 -22.63
CA VAL A 155 -15.60 -3.26 -23.75
C VAL A 155 -17.02 -3.51 -24.30
N ARG A 156 -17.43 -4.77 -24.44
CA ARG A 156 -18.83 -5.09 -24.85
C ARG A 156 -19.84 -4.50 -23.85
N SER A 157 -19.65 -4.76 -22.57
CA SER A 157 -20.53 -4.19 -21.53
C SER A 157 -20.56 -2.67 -21.58
N MET A 158 -19.42 -2.01 -21.81
CA MET A 158 -19.36 -0.55 -21.97
C MET A 158 -20.14 -0.05 -23.19
N LYS A 159 -20.09 -0.77 -24.34
CA LYS A 159 -20.88 -0.43 -25.52
C LYS A 159 -22.36 -0.62 -25.31
N ASP A 160 -22.77 -1.69 -24.61
CA ASP A 160 -24.17 -2.03 -24.40
C ASP A 160 -24.86 -1.12 -23.36
N LEU A 161 -24.10 -0.68 -22.37
CA LEU A 161 -24.61 0.06 -21.20
C LEU A 161 -24.25 1.55 -21.22
N GLY A 162 -23.17 1.94 -21.90
CA GLY A 162 -22.59 3.29 -21.83
C GLY A 162 -23.42 4.38 -22.50
N GLY A 163 -24.40 4.03 -23.33
CA GLY A 163 -25.34 4.96 -23.95
C GLY A 163 -26.55 5.36 -23.09
N ARG A 164 -26.59 4.90 -21.84
CA ARG A 164 -27.70 5.21 -20.90
C ARG A 164 -27.59 6.66 -20.42
N GLU A 165 -28.70 7.37 -20.25
CA GLU A 165 -28.72 8.74 -19.74
C GLU A 165 -28.13 8.85 -18.31
N GLU A 166 -28.26 7.81 -17.50
CA GLU A 166 -27.79 7.74 -16.14
C GLU A 166 -26.25 7.54 -16.05
N GLY A 167 -25.62 7.19 -17.19
CA GLY A 167 -24.19 6.84 -17.23
C GLY A 167 -23.86 5.50 -16.59
N ILE A 168 -22.57 5.24 -16.42
CA ILE A 168 -22.06 4.02 -15.76
C ILE A 168 -21.06 4.42 -14.67
N GLU A 169 -21.14 3.76 -13.52
CA GLU A 169 -20.14 3.89 -12.47
C GLU A 169 -18.87 3.10 -12.87
N LEU A 170 -17.97 3.77 -13.59
CA LEU A 170 -16.80 3.16 -14.23
C LEU A 170 -15.84 2.51 -13.22
N LYS A 171 -15.76 3.05 -11.98
CA LYS A 171 -14.90 2.49 -10.93
C LYS A 171 -15.29 1.05 -10.62
N THR A 172 -16.56 0.78 -10.40
CA THR A 172 -17.07 -0.57 -10.11
C THR A 172 -16.75 -1.55 -11.24
N TRP A 173 -16.93 -1.13 -12.49
CA TRP A 173 -16.62 -1.96 -13.65
C TRP A 173 -15.13 -2.25 -13.82
N THR A 174 -14.27 -1.26 -13.54
CA THR A 174 -12.80 -1.48 -13.55
C THR A 174 -12.33 -2.35 -12.40
N ASP A 175 -12.97 -2.26 -11.22
CA ASP A 175 -12.69 -3.15 -10.10
C ASP A 175 -13.05 -4.60 -10.45
N TRP A 176 -14.20 -4.84 -11.08
CA TRP A 176 -14.60 -6.17 -11.55
C TRP A 176 -13.65 -6.73 -12.61
N LEU A 177 -13.26 -5.90 -13.61
CA LEU A 177 -12.26 -6.28 -14.61
C LEU A 177 -10.94 -6.69 -13.97
N ALA A 178 -10.42 -5.85 -13.09
CA ALA A 178 -9.14 -6.10 -12.41
C ALA A 178 -9.19 -7.36 -11.56
N MET A 179 -10.30 -7.57 -10.84
CA MET A 179 -10.46 -8.72 -9.96
C MET A 179 -10.62 -10.03 -10.75
N ASP A 180 -11.47 -10.05 -11.79
CA ASP A 180 -11.70 -11.23 -12.62
C ASP A 180 -10.39 -11.64 -13.32
N ALA A 181 -9.69 -10.69 -13.96
CA ALA A 181 -8.43 -10.95 -14.63
C ALA A 181 -7.32 -11.40 -13.65
N SER A 182 -7.19 -10.72 -12.51
CA SER A 182 -6.15 -11.04 -11.52
C SER A 182 -6.36 -12.41 -10.89
N ALA A 183 -7.59 -12.77 -10.53
CA ALA A 183 -7.90 -14.06 -9.92
C ALA A 183 -7.68 -15.22 -10.89
N ASP A 184 -7.99 -15.01 -12.17
CA ASP A 184 -7.77 -16.01 -13.21
C ASP A 184 -6.29 -16.20 -13.51
N LEU A 185 -5.55 -15.10 -13.75
CA LEU A 185 -4.11 -15.15 -14.02
C LEU A 185 -3.27 -15.64 -12.83
N ALA A 186 -3.70 -15.36 -11.60
CA ALA A 186 -2.95 -15.78 -10.41
C ALA A 186 -3.29 -17.21 -9.96
N TYR A 187 -4.56 -17.61 -10.01
CA TYR A 187 -5.02 -18.83 -9.37
C TYR A 187 -5.88 -19.71 -10.29
N SER A 188 -5.99 -19.36 -11.59
CA SER A 188 -6.93 -20.00 -12.54
C SER A 188 -8.36 -20.05 -11.97
N ARG A 189 -8.78 -18.96 -11.32
CA ARG A 189 -10.08 -18.86 -10.65
C ARG A 189 -10.95 -17.82 -11.32
N LYS A 190 -12.02 -18.26 -11.96
CA LYS A 190 -13.01 -17.39 -12.60
C LYS A 190 -13.98 -16.83 -11.55
N MET A 191 -13.98 -15.52 -11.34
CA MET A 191 -14.84 -14.85 -10.33
C MET A 191 -16.18 -14.39 -10.91
N HIS A 192 -16.24 -14.19 -12.24
CA HIS A 192 -17.46 -13.83 -13.00
C HIS A 192 -18.13 -12.50 -12.63
N GLN A 193 -17.42 -11.57 -12.01
CA GLN A 193 -17.99 -10.29 -11.58
C GLN A 193 -18.45 -9.41 -12.75
N LEU A 194 -17.64 -9.36 -13.83
CA LEU A 194 -18.03 -8.66 -15.07
C LEU A 194 -19.29 -9.24 -15.71
N ARG A 195 -19.41 -10.57 -15.73
CA ARG A 195 -20.57 -11.26 -16.30
C ARG A 195 -21.83 -11.05 -15.48
N ASP A 196 -21.70 -11.23 -14.17
CA ASP A 196 -22.84 -11.24 -13.24
C ASP A 196 -23.20 -9.81 -12.78
N MET A 197 -22.40 -8.79 -13.18
CA MET A 197 -22.53 -7.38 -12.79
C MET A 197 -22.67 -7.21 -11.27
N ALA A 198 -21.92 -7.99 -10.52
CA ALA A 198 -22.00 -8.05 -9.07
C ALA A 198 -20.62 -8.21 -8.44
N SER A 199 -20.37 -7.45 -7.37
CA SER A 199 -19.15 -7.60 -6.57
C SER A 199 -19.22 -8.89 -5.75
N THR A 200 -18.08 -9.57 -5.68
CA THR A 200 -17.93 -10.71 -4.77
C THR A 200 -17.67 -10.23 -3.35
N ILE A 201 -18.02 -11.05 -2.35
CA ILE A 201 -17.68 -10.84 -0.94
C ILE A 201 -16.17 -10.58 -0.77
N PHE A 202 -15.32 -11.22 -1.59
CA PHE A 202 -13.89 -11.02 -1.55
C PHE A 202 -13.50 -9.55 -1.87
N LEU A 203 -14.10 -8.95 -2.90
CA LEU A 203 -13.82 -7.56 -3.27
C LEU A 203 -14.31 -6.58 -2.19
N GLU A 204 -15.48 -6.83 -1.61
CA GLU A 204 -16.02 -6.00 -0.53
C GLU A 204 -15.13 -6.04 0.73
N GLU A 205 -14.73 -7.23 1.15
CA GLU A 205 -13.85 -7.41 2.30
C GLU A 205 -12.45 -6.79 2.04
N LEU A 206 -11.96 -6.80 0.81
CA LEU A 206 -10.67 -6.20 0.43
C LEU A 206 -10.66 -4.67 0.64
N TRP A 207 -11.78 -3.99 0.38
CA TRP A 207 -11.90 -2.56 0.65
C TRP A 207 -11.80 -2.24 2.15
N LEU A 208 -12.42 -3.05 2.99
CA LEU A 208 -12.32 -2.92 4.45
C LEU A 208 -10.91 -3.17 4.95
N VAL A 209 -10.21 -4.15 4.36
CA VAL A 209 -8.79 -4.41 4.67
C VAL A 209 -7.91 -3.21 4.31
N ASN A 210 -8.13 -2.56 3.17
CA ASN A 210 -7.39 -1.35 2.80
C ASN A 210 -7.57 -0.21 3.81
N PHE A 211 -8.76 -0.03 4.36
CA PHE A 211 -8.99 0.92 5.43
C PHE A 211 -8.17 0.57 6.70
N PHE A 212 -8.15 -0.71 7.07
CA PHE A 212 -7.33 -1.20 8.19
C PHE A 212 -5.84 -0.92 7.98
N VAL A 213 -5.33 -1.20 6.78
CA VAL A 213 -3.94 -0.92 6.40
C VAL A 213 -3.63 0.57 6.57
N ALA A 214 -4.47 1.45 6.02
CA ALA A 214 -4.30 2.90 6.10
C ALA A 214 -4.31 3.39 7.55
N ALA A 215 -5.27 2.95 8.37
CA ALA A 215 -5.33 3.30 9.78
C ALA A 215 -4.08 2.84 10.55
N ASN A 216 -3.64 1.60 10.31
CA ASN A 216 -2.44 1.06 10.97
C ASN A 216 -1.18 1.84 10.58
N GLN A 217 -1.06 2.28 9.33
CA GLN A 217 0.06 3.11 8.86
C GLN A 217 0.11 4.47 9.57
N ILE A 218 -1.04 5.11 9.79
CA ILE A 218 -1.11 6.37 10.56
C ILE A 218 -0.61 6.16 11.99
N PHE A 219 -1.10 5.12 12.67
CA PHE A 219 -0.72 4.85 14.06
C PHE A 219 0.74 4.40 14.21
N LYS A 220 1.34 3.75 13.20
CA LYS A 220 2.79 3.49 13.17
C LYS A 220 3.63 4.77 13.18
N LYS A 221 3.16 5.82 12.54
CA LYS A 221 3.83 7.14 12.55
C LYS A 221 3.60 7.91 13.85
N LEU A 222 2.57 7.55 14.61
CA LEU A 222 2.17 8.21 15.87
C LEU A 222 2.14 7.18 17.01
N PRO A 223 3.29 6.64 17.45
CA PRO A 223 3.34 5.52 18.40
C PRO A 223 2.67 5.83 19.74
N LEU A 224 2.69 7.08 20.21
CA LEU A 224 1.99 7.50 21.44
C LEU A 224 0.46 7.38 21.32
N LEU A 225 -0.08 7.48 20.10
CA LEU A 225 -1.50 7.32 19.83
C LEU A 225 -1.88 5.89 19.42
N SER A 226 -0.91 4.99 19.33
CA SER A 226 -1.12 3.61 18.88
C SER A 226 -2.19 2.85 19.71
N PRO A 227 -2.34 3.03 21.03
CA PRO A 227 -3.44 2.40 21.77
C PRO A 227 -4.82 2.83 21.31
N LEU A 228 -4.94 4.08 20.79
CA LEU A 228 -6.22 4.62 20.31
C LEU A 228 -6.68 4.00 19.00
N LYS A 229 -5.82 3.26 18.29
CA LYS A 229 -6.20 2.62 17.02
C LYS A 229 -7.44 1.73 17.15
N TRP A 230 -7.61 1.08 18.29
CA TRP A 230 -8.75 0.20 18.56
C TRP A 230 -10.09 0.92 18.65
N LEU A 231 -10.10 2.25 18.87
CA LEU A 231 -11.31 3.09 18.81
C LEU A 231 -11.74 3.38 17.37
N PHE A 232 -10.77 3.38 16.42
CA PHE A 232 -11.01 3.73 15.02
C PHE A 232 -11.06 2.51 14.09
N VAL A 233 -10.65 1.34 14.57
CA VAL A 233 -10.65 0.10 13.81
C VAL A 233 -11.68 -0.87 14.43
N PRO A 234 -12.89 -0.92 13.90
CA PRO A 234 -13.93 -1.83 14.37
C PRO A 234 -13.48 -3.31 14.28
N PRO A 235 -13.93 -4.18 15.20
CA PRO A 235 -13.64 -5.61 15.15
C PRO A 235 -14.04 -6.28 13.83
N SER A 236 -15.06 -5.76 13.15
CA SER A 236 -15.49 -6.23 11.83
C SER A 236 -14.38 -6.16 10.79
N ILE A 237 -13.58 -5.07 10.79
CA ILE A 237 -12.47 -4.89 9.84
C ILE A 237 -11.35 -5.91 10.08
N ILE A 238 -11.08 -6.23 11.35
CA ILE A 238 -10.11 -7.28 11.70
C ILE A 238 -10.63 -8.64 11.24
N SER A 239 -11.93 -8.89 11.41
CA SER A 239 -12.58 -10.09 10.89
C SER A 239 -12.44 -10.19 9.36
N SER A 240 -12.63 -9.08 8.64
CA SER A 240 -12.46 -9.01 7.18
C SER A 240 -11.04 -9.36 6.74
N TYR A 241 -10.03 -8.87 7.45
CA TYR A 241 -8.64 -9.24 7.18
C TYR A 241 -8.42 -10.77 7.27
N TYR A 242 -8.89 -11.41 8.34
CA TYR A 242 -8.76 -12.86 8.48
C TYR A 242 -9.57 -13.63 7.44
N LYS A 243 -10.75 -13.14 7.07
CA LYS A 243 -11.55 -13.74 5.98
C LYS A 243 -10.80 -13.69 4.65
N VAL A 244 -10.27 -12.52 4.26
CA VAL A 244 -9.49 -12.37 3.02
C VAL A 244 -8.27 -13.29 3.03
N ARG A 245 -7.53 -13.34 4.14
CA ARG A 245 -6.39 -14.24 4.31
C ARG A 245 -6.79 -15.72 4.13
N GLN A 246 -7.88 -16.13 4.76
CA GLN A 246 -8.40 -17.50 4.64
C GLN A 246 -8.87 -17.81 3.21
N MET A 247 -9.52 -16.87 2.53
CA MET A 247 -9.95 -17.02 1.14
C MET A 247 -8.74 -17.17 0.20
N ASN A 248 -7.68 -16.38 0.41
CA ASN A 248 -6.43 -16.50 -0.35
C ASN A 248 -5.73 -17.84 -0.10
N GLN A 249 -5.66 -18.30 1.14
CA GLN A 249 -5.08 -19.62 1.48
C GLN A 249 -5.86 -20.75 0.80
N LYS A 250 -7.19 -20.72 0.83
CA LYS A 250 -8.03 -21.70 0.15
C LYS A 250 -7.84 -21.67 -1.38
N ALA A 251 -7.74 -20.47 -1.97
CA ALA A 251 -7.49 -20.33 -3.41
C ALA A 251 -6.13 -20.93 -3.81
N LEU A 252 -5.09 -20.65 -3.01
CA LEU A 252 -3.76 -21.20 -3.22
C LEU A 252 -3.74 -22.74 -3.06
N GLN A 253 -4.35 -23.26 -2.01
CA GLN A 253 -4.45 -24.69 -1.77
C GLN A 253 -5.14 -25.40 -2.95
N SER A 254 -6.31 -24.92 -3.34
CA SER A 254 -7.06 -25.44 -4.49
C SER A 254 -6.26 -25.37 -5.79
N ARG A 255 -5.43 -24.32 -5.96
CA ARG A 255 -4.56 -24.20 -7.15
C ARG A 255 -3.42 -25.21 -7.13
N ILE A 256 -2.81 -25.45 -5.96
CA ILE A 256 -1.74 -26.46 -5.80
C ILE A 256 -2.28 -27.86 -6.12
N GLU A 257 -3.48 -28.20 -5.64
CA GLU A 257 -4.14 -29.48 -5.91
C GLU A 257 -4.44 -29.72 -7.39
N ARG A 258 -4.68 -28.63 -8.15
CA ARG A 258 -4.93 -28.66 -9.59
C ARG A 258 -3.69 -28.43 -10.45
N ARG A 259 -2.49 -28.52 -9.90
CA ARG A 259 -1.24 -28.33 -10.65
C ARG A 259 -1.15 -29.31 -11.82
N GLY A 260 -0.81 -28.80 -13.02
CA GLY A 260 -0.71 -29.59 -14.24
C GLY A 260 -2.04 -29.93 -14.91
N SER A 261 -3.19 -29.46 -14.40
CA SER A 261 -4.53 -29.71 -14.98
C SER A 261 -5.19 -28.48 -15.58
N ASN A 262 -4.46 -27.37 -15.72
CA ASN A 262 -5.04 -26.12 -16.26
C ASN A 262 -5.03 -26.09 -17.78
N GLU A 263 -6.02 -25.42 -18.34
CA GLU A 263 -6.15 -25.18 -19.78
C GLU A 263 -5.12 -24.18 -20.32
N TYR A 264 -4.51 -23.35 -19.45
CA TYR A 264 -3.52 -22.34 -19.80
C TYR A 264 -2.57 -22.05 -18.63
N LEU A 265 -1.41 -21.45 -18.95
CA LEU A 265 -0.39 -21.09 -17.98
C LEU A 265 -0.85 -19.93 -17.09
N ASP A 266 -0.94 -20.15 -15.79
CA ASP A 266 -1.07 -19.10 -14.81
C ASP A 266 0.29 -18.73 -14.15
N HIS A 267 0.28 -17.99 -13.04
CA HIS A 267 1.52 -17.59 -12.37
C HIS A 267 2.22 -18.74 -11.61
N PHE A 268 1.57 -19.90 -11.43
CA PHE A 268 2.10 -21.06 -10.70
C PHE A 268 2.60 -22.20 -11.59
N GLU A 269 2.48 -22.08 -12.89
CA GLU A 269 3.07 -22.97 -13.90
C GLU A 269 4.28 -22.37 -14.60
#